data_dcecc111a0d86203a992b33e5c3957dd
#
_entry.id   dcecc111a0d86203a992b33e5c3957dd
#
_cell.length_a   1.000
_cell.length_b   1.000
_cell.length_c   1.000
_cell.angle_alpha   90.00
_cell.angle_beta   90.00
_cell.angle_gamma   90.00
#
_symmetry.space_group_name_H-M   'P 1'
#
loop_
_entity.id
_entity.type
_entity.pdbx_description
1 polymer ?
#
loop_
_entity_poly.entity_id
_entity_poly.type
_entity_poly.pdbx_seq_one_letter_code
_entity_poly.pdbx_strand_id
1 'polypeptide(L)'
;MPRLILCFFLLVFVACHAPSVKQNQGVNIRLAADSQSVCITGLDYSVLQEMKKDSLTTENWQGIFPVYHMPADTDMKDLQNEQPGSYRVADSTITFTPDTAFKKHQQYFARFYGNTTNFSTSNLIRSKTNLKGQNYTEVVFKF
;
A
#
# COMPACT_ATOMS: atom_id res chain seq x y z
N MET A 1 -21.80 -59.10 24.00
CA MET A 1 -20.50 -58.47 23.80
C MET A 1 -20.63 -57.48 22.66
N PRO A 2 -20.76 -56.20 22.87
CA PRO A 2 -20.83 -55.23 21.75
C PRO A 2 -19.42 -54.74 21.39
N ARG A 3 -19.10 -54.91 20.12
CA ARG A 3 -17.87 -54.37 19.55
C ARG A 3 -18.05 -52.87 19.30
N LEU A 4 -17.27 -52.08 20.06
CA LEU A 4 -17.16 -50.62 19.92
C LEU A 4 -16.27 -50.31 18.72
N ILE A 5 -16.86 -49.87 17.60
CA ILE A 5 -16.13 -49.35 16.44
C ILE A 5 -15.86 -47.89 16.69
N LEU A 6 -14.63 -47.60 17.04
CA LEU A 6 -14.10 -46.24 17.24
C LEU A 6 -13.76 -45.66 15.85
N CYS A 7 -14.66 -44.88 15.25
CA CYS A 7 -14.37 -44.11 14.05
C CYS A 7 -13.50 -42.91 14.41
N PHE A 8 -12.19 -43.03 14.17
CA PHE A 8 -11.25 -41.93 14.29
C PHE A 8 -11.41 -41.01 13.07
N PHE A 9 -12.12 -39.92 13.26
CA PHE A 9 -12.32 -38.90 12.25
C PHE A 9 -11.09 -38.02 12.17
N LEU A 10 -10.23 -38.29 11.19
CA LEU A 10 -9.02 -37.50 10.93
C LEU A 10 -9.43 -36.19 10.25
N LEU A 11 -9.60 -35.13 11.05
CA LEU A 11 -9.78 -33.77 10.57
C LEU A 11 -8.47 -33.26 9.98
N VAL A 12 -8.36 -33.29 8.67
CA VAL A 12 -7.28 -32.65 7.92
C VAL A 12 -7.55 -31.15 7.88
N PHE A 13 -6.92 -30.39 8.77
CA PHE A 13 -6.89 -28.93 8.70
C PHE A 13 -6.00 -28.52 7.53
N VAL A 14 -6.62 -28.18 6.41
CA VAL A 14 -5.94 -27.47 5.32
C VAL A 14 -5.69 -26.03 5.81
N ALA A 15 -4.52 -25.78 6.37
CA ALA A 15 -4.05 -24.44 6.70
C ALA A 15 -3.80 -23.68 5.40
N CYS A 16 -4.73 -22.81 5.02
CA CYS A 16 -4.55 -21.85 3.95
C CYS A 16 -3.48 -20.85 4.41
N HIS A 17 -2.24 -21.02 3.94
CA HIS A 17 -1.18 -20.03 4.13
C HIS A 17 -1.48 -18.84 3.22
N ALA A 18 -2.13 -17.81 3.76
CA ALA A 18 -2.15 -16.50 3.12
C ALA A 18 -0.71 -15.93 3.15
N PRO A 19 -0.20 -15.39 2.02
CA PRO A 19 1.11 -14.76 2.02
C PRO A 19 1.13 -13.63 3.05
N SER A 20 2.02 -13.75 4.03
CA SER A 20 2.21 -12.72 5.05
C SER A 20 2.84 -11.49 4.39
N VAL A 21 2.01 -10.51 4.05
CA VAL A 21 2.47 -9.15 3.75
C VAL A 21 3.14 -8.64 5.02
N LYS A 22 4.43 -8.29 4.94
CA LYS A 22 5.13 -7.59 6.03
C LYS A 22 4.48 -6.22 6.19
N GLN A 23 3.44 -6.16 6.99
CA GLN A 23 2.75 -4.93 7.34
C GLN A 23 3.58 -4.21 8.39
N ASN A 24 4.17 -3.07 8.04
CA ASN A 24 4.71 -2.15 9.03
C ASN A 24 3.59 -1.79 10.00
N GLN A 25 3.81 -2.02 11.29
CA GLN A 25 2.80 -1.82 12.34
C GLN A 25 2.27 -0.38 12.25
N GLY A 26 1.00 -0.23 11.88
CA GLY A 26 0.27 1.02 11.89
C GLY A 26 -0.22 1.52 10.53
N VAL A 27 0.55 1.41 9.46
CA VAL A 27 0.16 1.95 8.14
C VAL A 27 -0.64 0.93 7.35
N ASN A 28 -1.82 1.35 6.89
CA ASN A 28 -2.70 0.53 6.08
C ASN A 28 -3.03 1.25 4.77
N ILE A 29 -2.71 0.60 3.64
CA ILE A 29 -3.06 1.06 2.29
C ILE A 29 -4.27 0.26 1.81
N ARG A 30 -5.30 0.94 1.35
CA ARG A 30 -6.54 0.32 0.87
C ARG A 30 -7.20 1.13 -0.24
N LEU A 31 -8.10 0.49 -0.99
CA LEU A 31 -9.03 1.22 -1.85
C LEU A 31 -9.99 2.03 -0.99
N ALA A 32 -10.34 3.22 -1.45
CA ALA A 32 -11.42 4.01 -0.88
C ALA A 32 -12.78 3.32 -1.13
N ALA A 33 -13.80 3.74 -0.40
CA ALA A 33 -15.14 3.17 -0.53
C ALA A 33 -15.75 3.34 -1.92
N ASP A 34 -15.32 4.37 -2.66
CA ASP A 34 -15.72 4.62 -4.04
C ASP A 34 -15.03 3.70 -5.07
N SER A 35 -14.06 2.90 -4.64
CA SER A 35 -13.19 2.06 -5.48
C SER A 35 -12.49 2.82 -6.62
N GLN A 36 -12.38 4.15 -6.52
CA GLN A 36 -11.75 5.01 -7.53
C GLN A 36 -10.45 5.64 -7.04
N SER A 37 -10.23 5.59 -5.73
CA SER A 37 -9.10 6.21 -5.05
C SER A 37 -8.37 5.21 -4.17
N VAL A 38 -7.09 5.49 -3.87
CA VAL A 38 -6.29 4.69 -2.94
C VAL A 38 -6.01 5.51 -1.70
N CYS A 39 -6.23 4.93 -0.52
CA CYS A 39 -6.08 5.62 0.76
C CYS A 39 -4.99 5.00 1.63
N ILE A 40 -4.26 5.85 2.35
CA ILE A 40 -3.41 5.44 3.49
C ILE A 40 -4.07 5.89 4.79
N THR A 41 -4.09 5.00 5.77
CA THR A 41 -4.52 5.25 7.16
C THR A 41 -3.49 4.71 8.14
N GLY A 42 -3.58 5.09 9.41
CA GLY A 42 -2.68 4.61 10.47
C GLY A 42 -1.37 5.37 10.58
N LEU A 43 -1.27 6.55 9.96
CA LEU A 43 -0.15 7.46 10.16
C LEU A 43 -0.35 8.28 11.44
N ASP A 44 0.76 8.61 12.10
CA ASP A 44 0.74 9.51 13.27
C ASP A 44 0.20 10.90 12.89
N TYR A 45 -0.54 11.50 13.80
CA TYR A 45 -1.14 12.81 13.61
C TYR A 45 -0.09 13.88 13.29
N SER A 46 1.07 13.85 13.97
CA SER A 46 2.18 14.77 13.73
C SER A 46 2.70 14.70 12.30
N VAL A 47 2.83 13.48 11.77
CA VAL A 47 3.25 13.23 10.37
C VAL A 47 2.27 13.81 9.38
N LEU A 48 0.97 13.60 9.60
CA LEU A 48 -0.09 14.14 8.75
C LEU A 48 -0.12 15.66 8.74
N GLN A 49 0.09 16.28 9.92
CA GLN A 49 0.15 17.74 10.04
C GLN A 49 1.36 18.33 9.32
N GLU A 50 2.52 17.69 9.41
CA GLU A 50 3.72 18.09 8.68
C GLU A 50 3.48 18.02 7.16
N MET A 51 2.97 16.90 6.65
CA MET A 51 2.63 16.73 5.23
C MET A 51 1.61 17.74 4.71
N LYS A 52 0.63 18.10 5.55
CA LYS A 52 -0.40 19.09 5.22
C LYS A 52 0.17 20.52 5.18
N LYS A 53 1.09 20.84 6.09
CA LYS A 53 1.72 22.15 6.21
C LYS A 53 2.68 22.42 5.05
N ASP A 54 3.44 21.41 4.63
CA ASP A 54 4.52 21.57 3.65
C ASP A 54 4.04 21.74 2.21
N SER A 55 2.72 21.66 1.95
CA SER A 55 2.14 21.85 0.61
C SER A 55 2.92 21.10 -0.48
N LEU A 56 3.10 19.80 -0.29
CA LEU A 56 3.92 18.94 -1.15
C LEU A 56 3.47 19.00 -2.62
N THR A 57 4.43 19.12 -3.54
CA THR A 57 4.15 19.02 -4.97
C THR A 57 3.74 17.59 -5.36
N THR A 58 3.11 17.43 -6.53
CA THR A 58 2.74 16.10 -7.04
C THR A 58 3.94 15.17 -7.14
N GLU A 59 5.11 15.67 -7.60
CA GLU A 59 6.33 14.87 -7.68
C GLU A 59 6.82 14.42 -6.30
N ASN A 60 6.70 15.28 -5.28
CA ASN A 60 7.06 14.91 -3.91
C ASN A 60 6.12 13.81 -3.38
N TRP A 61 4.82 13.94 -3.65
CA TRP A 61 3.85 12.90 -3.31
C TRP A 61 4.13 11.59 -4.01
N GLN A 62 4.44 11.60 -5.31
CA GLN A 62 4.85 10.42 -6.06
C GLN A 62 6.13 9.77 -5.51
N GLY A 63 7.03 10.55 -4.92
CA GLY A 63 8.17 9.99 -4.19
C GLY A 63 7.83 9.34 -2.85
N ILE A 64 6.69 9.67 -2.23
CA ILE A 64 6.26 9.18 -0.92
C ILE A 64 5.24 8.06 -1.04
N PHE A 65 4.23 8.27 -1.89
CA PHE A 65 3.08 7.39 -2.07
C PHE A 65 2.71 7.22 -3.54
N PRO A 66 3.58 6.59 -4.35
CA PRO A 66 3.28 6.32 -5.74
C PRO A 66 2.26 5.19 -5.89
N VAL A 67 1.46 5.30 -6.95
CA VAL A 67 0.57 4.24 -7.45
C VAL A 67 0.98 3.88 -8.85
N TYR A 68 1.04 2.60 -9.18
CA TYR A 68 1.54 2.08 -10.44
C TYR A 68 0.54 1.11 -11.07
N HIS A 69 0.60 1.01 -12.39
CA HIS A 69 -0.01 -0.10 -13.11
C HIS A 69 0.84 -1.37 -12.95
N MET A 70 0.22 -2.51 -12.69
CA MET A 70 0.94 -3.77 -12.62
C MET A 70 1.33 -4.24 -14.02
N PRO A 71 2.62 -4.42 -14.34
CA PRO A 71 3.03 -4.95 -15.63
C PRO A 71 2.67 -6.44 -15.75
N ALA A 72 2.58 -6.93 -17.00
CA ALA A 72 2.39 -8.34 -17.27
C ALA A 72 3.59 -9.18 -16.80
N ASP A 73 4.79 -8.64 -16.98
CA ASP A 73 6.04 -9.20 -16.44
C ASP A 73 6.37 -8.54 -15.11
N THR A 74 6.30 -9.32 -14.03
CA THR A 74 6.56 -8.84 -12.66
C THR A 74 7.99 -8.40 -12.41
N ASP A 75 8.96 -8.85 -13.20
CA ASP A 75 10.35 -8.41 -13.12
C ASP A 75 10.51 -6.94 -13.54
N MET A 76 9.56 -6.44 -14.33
CA MET A 76 9.48 -5.03 -14.77
C MET A 76 8.76 -4.12 -13.77
N LYS A 77 8.35 -4.63 -12.60
CA LYS A 77 7.54 -3.90 -11.63
C LYS A 77 8.20 -2.61 -11.13
N ASP A 78 9.51 -2.65 -10.91
CA ASP A 78 10.28 -1.51 -10.39
C ASP A 78 10.64 -0.47 -11.47
N LEU A 79 10.31 -0.74 -12.72
CA LEU A 79 10.54 0.15 -13.87
C LEU A 79 9.25 0.84 -14.36
N GLN A 80 8.15 0.71 -13.61
CA GLN A 80 6.89 1.33 -13.98
C GLN A 80 6.90 2.82 -13.67
N ASN A 81 6.21 3.60 -14.52
CA ASN A 81 5.93 5.00 -14.24
C ASN A 81 4.76 5.11 -13.27
N GLU A 82 4.82 6.13 -12.39
CA GLU A 82 3.73 6.45 -11.48
C GLU A 82 2.48 6.85 -12.25
N GLN A 83 1.30 6.47 -11.73
CA GLN A 83 0.03 6.94 -12.26
C GLN A 83 -0.11 8.44 -11.97
N PRO A 84 -0.45 9.26 -12.99
CA PRO A 84 -0.76 10.67 -12.77
C PRO A 84 -2.03 10.80 -11.93
N GLY A 85 -2.05 11.77 -11.02
CA GLY A 85 -3.17 11.99 -10.14
C GLY A 85 -2.90 13.05 -9.08
N SER A 86 -3.87 13.27 -8.23
CA SER A 86 -3.84 14.24 -7.15
C SER A 86 -3.84 13.59 -5.77
N TYR A 87 -3.25 14.29 -4.79
CA TYR A 87 -3.15 13.84 -3.42
C TYR A 87 -3.88 14.81 -2.48
N ARG A 88 -4.56 14.25 -1.50
CA ARG A 88 -5.26 15.01 -0.48
C ARG A 88 -5.01 14.43 0.90
N VAL A 89 -4.65 15.28 1.85
CA VAL A 89 -4.58 14.94 3.27
C VAL A 89 -5.82 15.47 3.97
N ALA A 90 -6.64 14.58 4.51
CA ALA A 90 -7.82 14.94 5.27
C ALA A 90 -7.90 14.07 6.53
N ASP A 91 -8.12 14.71 7.66
CA ASP A 91 -8.24 14.08 8.98
C ASP A 91 -7.04 13.15 9.28
N SER A 92 -7.25 11.86 9.22
CA SER A 92 -6.25 10.81 9.47
C SER A 92 -5.90 10.00 8.22
N THR A 93 -6.20 10.54 7.03
CA THR A 93 -6.11 9.80 5.77
C THR A 93 -5.38 10.61 4.70
N ILE A 94 -4.48 9.94 3.96
CA ILE A 94 -3.96 10.44 2.68
C ILE A 94 -4.70 9.70 1.57
N THR A 95 -5.27 10.44 0.64
CA THR A 95 -5.99 9.88 -0.51
C THR A 95 -5.29 10.27 -1.81
N PHE A 96 -5.00 9.29 -2.64
CA PHE A 96 -4.61 9.45 -4.03
C PHE A 96 -5.82 9.24 -4.93
N THR A 97 -6.08 10.18 -5.82
CA THR A 97 -7.12 10.09 -6.85
C THR A 97 -6.44 10.17 -8.22
N PRO A 98 -6.52 9.12 -9.08
CA PRO A 98 -5.90 9.14 -10.39
C PRO A 98 -6.64 10.09 -11.34
N ASP A 99 -5.92 10.74 -12.25
CA ASP A 99 -6.49 11.61 -13.28
C ASP A 99 -7.35 10.82 -14.30
N THR A 100 -7.02 9.55 -14.49
CA THR A 100 -7.78 8.61 -15.31
C THR A 100 -8.20 7.44 -14.44
N ALA A 101 -9.50 7.12 -14.44
CA ALA A 101 -10.05 6.03 -13.65
C ALA A 101 -9.30 4.69 -13.88
N PHE A 102 -9.14 3.92 -12.83
CA PHE A 102 -8.56 2.59 -12.92
C PHE A 102 -9.36 1.70 -13.86
N LYS A 103 -8.68 0.95 -14.71
CA LYS A 103 -9.30 0.10 -15.73
C LYS A 103 -9.77 -1.22 -15.10
N LYS A 104 -10.98 -1.64 -15.48
CA LYS A 104 -11.52 -2.95 -15.06
C LYS A 104 -10.63 -4.08 -15.54
N HIS A 105 -10.55 -5.13 -14.76
CA HIS A 105 -9.74 -6.34 -14.99
C HIS A 105 -8.21 -6.09 -15.05
N GLN A 106 -7.76 -4.93 -14.62
CA GLN A 106 -6.34 -4.62 -14.46
C GLN A 106 -5.93 -4.61 -12.99
N GLN A 107 -4.66 -4.86 -12.76
CA GLN A 107 -4.05 -4.78 -11.44
C GLN A 107 -3.22 -3.50 -11.34
N TYR A 108 -3.22 -2.93 -10.14
CA TYR A 108 -2.40 -1.80 -9.76
C TYR A 108 -1.74 -2.11 -8.43
N PHE A 109 -0.66 -1.42 -8.13
CA PHE A 109 -0.05 -1.50 -6.82
C PHE A 109 0.32 -0.12 -6.32
N ALA A 110 0.27 0.05 -5.02
CA ALA A 110 0.68 1.27 -4.36
C ALA A 110 1.79 0.96 -3.36
N ARG A 111 2.75 1.88 -3.24
CA ARG A 111 3.83 1.82 -2.27
C ARG A 111 3.79 3.04 -1.37
N PHE A 112 4.13 2.85 -0.11
CA PHE A 112 4.36 3.93 0.82
C PHE A 112 5.75 3.81 1.41
N TYR A 113 6.60 4.79 1.15
CA TYR A 113 7.99 4.83 1.57
C TYR A 113 8.21 5.52 2.92
N GLY A 114 7.14 5.89 3.62
CA GLY A 114 7.23 6.49 4.95
C GLY A 114 7.56 5.47 6.01
N ASN A 115 8.60 5.74 6.81
CA ASN A 115 8.88 4.99 8.02
C ASN A 115 8.22 5.71 9.21
N THR A 116 7.36 4.99 9.95
CA THR A 116 6.57 5.55 11.05
C THR A 116 7.41 6.03 12.24
N THR A 117 8.66 5.57 12.37
CA THR A 117 9.51 5.88 13.53
C THR A 117 10.42 7.10 13.36
N ASN A 118 10.74 7.52 12.12
CA ASN A 118 11.62 8.65 11.84
C ASN A 118 11.13 9.44 10.62
N PHE A 119 9.82 9.71 10.56
CA PHE A 119 9.25 10.44 9.44
C PHE A 119 9.72 11.89 9.48
N SER A 120 10.35 12.32 8.41
CA SER A 120 10.59 13.73 8.10
C SER A 120 10.36 13.92 6.61
N THR A 121 9.48 14.83 6.22
CA THR A 121 9.22 15.17 4.82
C THR A 121 10.50 15.58 4.10
N SER A 122 11.40 16.31 4.76
CA SER A 122 12.68 16.71 4.21
C SER A 122 13.60 15.52 3.91
N ASN A 123 13.57 14.47 4.74
CA ASN A 123 14.36 13.25 4.49
C ASN A 123 13.77 12.43 3.34
N LEU A 124 12.45 12.36 3.21
CA LEU A 124 11.79 11.67 2.09
C LEU A 124 12.04 12.38 0.75
N ILE A 125 11.99 13.70 0.73
CA ILE A 125 12.27 14.49 -0.47
C ILE A 125 13.75 14.34 -0.91
N ARG A 126 14.68 14.27 0.04
CA ARG A 126 16.11 14.06 -0.23
C ARG A 126 16.42 12.63 -0.67
N SER A 127 15.65 11.65 -0.26
CA SER A 127 15.89 10.24 -0.56
C SER A 127 15.43 9.81 -1.96
N LYS A 128 14.86 10.70 -2.78
CA LYS A 128 14.52 10.43 -4.19
C LYS A 128 15.67 9.82 -5.01
N THR A 129 16.91 10.01 -4.59
CA THR A 129 18.10 9.49 -5.29
C THR A 129 18.50 8.07 -4.89
N ASN A 130 17.90 7.47 -3.84
CA ASN A 130 18.31 6.15 -3.33
C ASN A 130 17.12 5.29 -2.91
N LEU A 131 16.12 5.11 -3.78
CA LEU A 131 14.96 4.24 -3.51
C LEU A 131 15.31 2.74 -3.50
N LYS A 132 16.48 2.34 -4.04
CA LYS A 132 16.99 0.97 -3.92
C LYS A 132 17.41 0.69 -2.48
N GLY A 133 16.59 -0.09 -1.75
CA GLY A 133 16.87 -0.54 -0.39
C GLY A 133 16.06 0.14 0.71
N GLN A 134 15.13 1.04 0.39
CA GLN A 134 14.21 1.60 1.40
C GLN A 134 13.10 0.60 1.76
N ASN A 135 12.78 0.54 3.05
CA ASN A 135 11.60 -0.20 3.52
C ASN A 135 10.35 0.54 3.06
N TYR A 136 9.46 -0.16 2.38
CA TYR A 136 8.15 0.34 1.97
C TYR A 136 7.05 -0.65 2.35
N THR A 137 5.83 -0.13 2.49
CA THR A 137 4.62 -0.92 2.54
C THR A 137 4.01 -0.95 1.15
N GLU A 138 3.65 -2.12 0.66
CA GLU A 138 3.07 -2.29 -0.67
C GLU A 138 1.75 -3.06 -0.59
N VAL A 139 0.78 -2.63 -1.39
CA VAL A 139 -0.49 -3.33 -1.58
C VAL A 139 -0.83 -3.41 -3.06
N VAL A 140 -1.34 -4.55 -3.50
CA VAL A 140 -1.82 -4.80 -4.87
C VAL A 140 -3.34 -4.77 -4.87
N PHE A 141 -3.93 -4.08 -5.85
CA PHE A 141 -5.36 -3.96 -6.07
C PHE A 141 -5.75 -4.58 -7.40
N LYS A 142 -6.95 -5.14 -7.46
CA LYS A 142 -7.56 -5.61 -8.71
C LYS A 142 -8.90 -4.89 -8.89
N PHE A 143 -9.11 -4.34 -10.07
CA PHE A 143 -10.33 -3.62 -10.46
C PHE A 143 -11.16 -4.43 -11.44
#